data_030643f9b76c04c8bcf2a53da8ee4e81
#
_entry.id   030643f9b76c04c8bcf2a53da8ee4e81
#
_cell.length_a   1.000
_cell.length_b   1.000
_cell.length_c   1.000
_cell.angle_alpha   90.00
_cell.angle_beta   90.00
_cell.angle_gamma   90.00
#
_symmetry.space_group_name_H-M   'P 1'
#
loop_
_entity.id
_entity.type
_entity.pdbx_description
1 polymer ?
#
loop_
_entity_poly.entity_id
_entity_poly.type
_entity_poly.pdbx_seq_one_letter_code
_entity_poly.pdbx_strand_id
1 'polypeptide(L)'
;MRALLLLGILFLGLAGAQPAAAEKVRLFVRHEVNDYAAWRKAYNEFDKTRRKLGVTGQAVYKLSDNPNDVTVTHDFKSLDKAKAFIASPELKAAMDKAGVKSAPQVWITTPAPK
;
A
#
# COMPACT_ATOMS: atom_id res chain seq x y z
N MET A 1 49.71 1.27 8.47
CA MET A 1 49.08 1.68 8.49
C MET A 1 48.31 2.05 7.74
N ARG A 2 48.09 2.08 7.31
CA ARG A 2 47.32 2.50 6.71
C ARG A 2 46.39 1.93 6.21
N ALA A 3 46.24 1.31 6.04
CA ALA A 3 45.37 0.67 5.46
C ALA A 3 44.20 0.76 5.96
N LEU A 4 44.05 0.88 6.55
CA LEU A 4 42.92 0.97 7.03
C LEU A 4 42.13 1.79 6.71
N LEU A 5 42.45 2.50 6.72
CA LEU A 5 41.73 3.44 6.49
C LEU A 5 40.93 3.25 5.48
N LEU A 6 41.28 2.81 4.72
CA LEU A 6 40.56 2.74 3.70
C LEU A 6 39.40 2.17 3.97
N LEU A 7 39.34 1.47 4.66
CA LEU A 7 38.27 0.89 4.96
C LEU A 7 37.24 1.62 5.23
N GLY A 8 37.40 2.35 5.88
CA GLY A 8 36.31 3.06 6.24
C GLY A 8 35.72 3.48 5.11
N ILE A 9 36.38 3.77 4.33
CA ILE A 9 35.85 4.23 3.27
C ILE A 9 34.87 3.50 2.79
N LEU A 10 35.00 2.42 2.81
CA LEU A 10 34.08 1.75 2.34
C LEU A 10 32.90 1.86 2.86
N PHE A 11 32.73 1.73 3.73
CA PHE A 11 31.57 1.75 4.25
C PHE A 11 30.89 2.80 4.04
N LEU A 12 31.40 3.58 4.03
CA LEU A 12 30.78 4.64 3.91
C LEU A 12 30.15 4.59 2.72
N GLY A 13 30.65 4.18 1.94
CA GLY A 13 30.02 4.31 0.73
C GLY A 13 28.84 3.53 0.78
N LEU A 14 28.86 2.59 1.39
CA LEU A 14 27.80 1.85 1.42
C LEU A 14 26.79 2.44 1.98
N ALA A 15 27.01 2.97 2.81
CA ALA A 15 26.06 3.59 3.47
C ALA A 15 25.25 4.32 2.57
N GLY A 16 25.75 4.97 1.78
CA GLY A 16 24.94 5.83 1.02
C GLY A 16 23.98 5.15 0.20
N ALA A 17 24.12 3.99 -0.01
CA ALA A 17 23.29 3.42 -0.94
C ALA A 17 21.96 3.03 -0.49
N GLN A 18 21.78 2.73 0.67
CA GLN A 18 20.54 2.28 1.01
C GLN A 18 19.44 3.10 1.01
N PRO A 19 19.49 4.24 1.17
CA PRO A 19 18.35 5.07 1.27
C PRO A 19 17.32 4.81 0.24
N ALA A 20 17.72 4.48 -0.89
CA ALA A 20 16.75 4.37 -1.91
C ALA A 20 15.69 3.37 -1.61
N ALA A 21 15.99 2.45 -0.82
CA ALA A 21 15.03 1.43 -0.60
C ALA A 21 13.96 1.86 0.34
N ALA A 22 14.12 2.95 0.97
CA ALA A 22 13.18 3.36 1.98
C ALA A 22 11.97 4.08 1.45
N GLU A 23 11.83 4.19 0.17
CA GLU A 23 10.69 4.90 -0.35
C GLU A 23 9.41 4.22 0.07
N LYS A 24 8.45 4.99 0.54
CA LYS A 24 7.14 4.48 0.87
C LYS A 24 6.14 4.99 -0.14
N VAL A 25 5.42 4.07 -0.73
CA VAL A 25 4.39 4.41 -1.69
C VAL A 25 3.06 4.07 -1.05
N ARG A 26 2.15 5.00 -1.06
CA ARG A 26 0.83 4.77 -0.46
C ARG A 26 -0.26 4.90 -1.50
N LEU A 27 -1.04 3.85 -1.60
CA LEU A 27 -2.19 3.79 -2.46
C LEU A 27 -3.44 4.12 -1.65
N PHE A 28 -4.29 4.99 -2.17
CA PHE A 28 -5.57 5.32 -1.57
C PHE A 28 -6.68 4.79 -2.46
N VAL A 29 -7.67 4.16 -1.86
CA VAL A 29 -8.85 3.69 -2.57
C VAL A 29 -10.07 4.13 -1.77
N ARG A 30 -10.96 4.87 -2.40
CA ARG A 30 -12.22 5.29 -1.79
C ARG A 30 -13.38 4.77 -2.61
N HIS A 31 -14.35 4.15 -1.96
CA HIS A 31 -15.53 3.62 -2.64
C HIS A 31 -16.69 3.49 -1.66
N GLU A 32 -17.88 3.40 -2.21
CA GLU A 32 -19.04 3.08 -1.39
C GLU A 32 -19.28 1.59 -1.42
N VAL A 33 -19.74 1.06 -0.30
CA VAL A 33 -20.04 -0.35 -0.15
C VAL A 33 -21.50 -0.53 0.21
N ASN A 34 -22.06 -1.71 -0.02
CA ASN A 34 -23.44 -1.98 0.32
C ASN A 34 -23.68 -2.02 1.82
N ASP A 35 -22.77 -2.59 2.54
CA ASP A 35 -22.84 -2.73 3.99
C ASP A 35 -21.44 -2.83 4.57
N TYR A 36 -21.08 -1.92 5.46
CA TYR A 36 -19.72 -1.90 6.00
C TYR A 36 -19.33 -3.19 6.70
N ALA A 37 -20.21 -3.76 7.51
CA ALA A 37 -19.85 -4.96 8.28
C ALA A 37 -19.54 -6.14 7.35
N ALA A 38 -20.34 -6.32 6.32
CA ALA A 38 -20.09 -7.38 5.35
C ALA A 38 -18.81 -7.10 4.55
N TRP A 39 -18.60 -5.85 4.16
CA TRP A 39 -17.39 -5.45 3.46
C TRP A 39 -16.17 -5.70 4.32
N ARG A 40 -16.23 -5.35 5.60
CA ARG A 40 -15.10 -5.50 6.51
C ARG A 40 -14.71 -6.98 6.67
N LYS A 41 -15.69 -7.84 6.73
CA LYS A 41 -15.42 -9.28 6.83
C LYS A 41 -14.69 -9.76 5.58
N ALA A 42 -15.16 -9.38 4.39
CA ALA A 42 -14.53 -9.77 3.16
C ALA A 42 -13.12 -9.16 3.06
N TYR A 43 -12.96 -7.91 3.49
CA TYR A 43 -11.69 -7.24 3.49
C TYR A 43 -10.68 -8.00 4.35
N ASN A 44 -11.10 -8.44 5.54
CA ASN A 44 -10.22 -9.17 6.44
C ASN A 44 -9.84 -10.54 5.85
N GLU A 45 -10.77 -11.18 5.16
CA GLU A 45 -10.51 -12.47 4.53
C GLU A 45 -9.48 -12.35 3.39
N PHE A 46 -9.36 -11.18 2.80
CA PHE A 46 -8.41 -10.95 1.72
C PHE A 46 -7.00 -10.60 2.23
N ASP A 47 -6.80 -10.51 3.53
CA ASP A 47 -5.55 -10.01 4.10
C ASP A 47 -4.32 -10.78 3.63
N LYS A 48 -4.40 -12.08 3.61
CA LYS A 48 -3.27 -12.90 3.20
C LYS A 48 -2.90 -12.62 1.74
N THR A 49 -3.88 -12.47 0.89
CA THR A 49 -3.66 -12.18 -0.52
C THR A 49 -3.09 -10.78 -0.70
N ARG A 50 -3.57 -9.79 0.08
CA ARG A 50 -3.00 -8.43 0.02
C ARG A 50 -1.52 -8.46 0.31
N ARG A 51 -1.10 -9.16 1.34
CA ARG A 51 0.32 -9.24 1.70
C ARG A 51 1.12 -9.92 0.61
N LYS A 52 0.56 -10.97 0.03
CA LYS A 52 1.21 -11.67 -1.04
C LYS A 52 1.39 -10.78 -2.26
N LEU A 53 0.48 -9.87 -2.50
CA LEU A 53 0.54 -8.93 -3.60
C LEU A 53 1.38 -7.69 -3.29
N GLY A 54 2.03 -7.65 -2.14
CA GLY A 54 3.02 -6.62 -1.85
C GLY A 54 2.61 -5.56 -0.85
N VAL A 55 1.43 -5.65 -0.26
CA VAL A 55 0.99 -4.68 0.74
C VAL A 55 1.80 -4.87 2.01
N THR A 56 2.46 -3.81 2.48
CA THR A 56 3.29 -3.85 3.68
C THR A 56 2.60 -3.20 4.88
N GLY A 57 1.56 -2.41 4.66
CA GLY A 57 0.81 -1.78 5.73
C GLY A 57 -0.52 -1.34 5.20
N GLN A 58 -1.49 -1.16 6.07
CA GLN A 58 -2.84 -0.79 5.65
C GLN A 58 -3.60 -0.10 6.76
N ALA A 59 -4.59 0.70 6.36
CA ALA A 59 -5.51 1.32 7.29
C ALA A 59 -6.87 1.47 6.61
N VAL A 60 -7.91 1.46 7.40
CA VAL A 60 -9.28 1.55 6.92
C VAL A 60 -9.97 2.69 7.63
N TYR A 61 -10.64 3.55 6.87
CA TYR A 61 -11.36 4.70 7.41
C TYR A 61 -12.77 4.70 6.86
N LYS A 62 -13.73 5.16 7.65
CA LYS A 62 -15.09 5.38 7.22
C LYS A 62 -15.35 6.87 7.27
N LEU A 63 -16.15 7.39 6.36
CA LEU A 63 -16.55 8.77 6.43
C LEU A 63 -17.36 8.96 7.71
N SER A 64 -17.17 10.06 8.42
CA SER A 64 -17.75 10.20 9.76
C SER A 64 -19.28 10.18 9.76
N ASP A 65 -19.90 10.63 8.71
CA ASP A 65 -21.37 10.65 8.63
C ASP A 65 -21.92 9.65 7.61
N ASN A 66 -21.11 8.75 7.10
CA ASN A 66 -21.59 7.71 6.20
C ASN A 66 -20.68 6.47 6.33
N PRO A 67 -21.06 5.50 7.15
CA PRO A 67 -20.21 4.33 7.40
C PRO A 67 -19.99 3.44 6.17
N ASN A 68 -20.78 3.64 5.11
CA ASN A 68 -20.60 2.86 3.90
C ASN A 68 -19.74 3.56 2.86
N ASP A 69 -19.19 4.73 3.18
CA ASP A 69 -18.21 5.41 2.33
C ASP A 69 -16.85 5.11 2.97
N VAL A 70 -16.09 4.22 2.34
CA VAL A 70 -14.88 3.65 2.94
C VAL A 70 -13.64 4.10 2.17
N THR A 71 -12.63 4.52 2.90
CA THR A 71 -11.32 4.84 2.32
C THR A 71 -10.30 3.90 2.94
N VAL A 72 -9.51 3.24 2.09
CA VAL A 72 -8.43 2.38 2.58
C VAL A 72 -7.11 2.89 2.07
N THR A 73 -6.06 2.67 2.84
CA THR A 73 -4.71 2.92 2.39
C THR A 73 -3.93 1.62 2.40
N HIS A 74 -3.07 1.46 1.40
CA HIS A 74 -2.19 0.30 1.32
C HIS A 74 -0.79 0.81 1.01
N ASP A 75 0.18 0.41 1.80
CA ASP A 75 1.57 0.81 1.60
C ASP A 75 2.32 -0.25 0.82
N PHE A 76 3.24 0.18 -0.03
CA PHE A 76 4.06 -0.71 -0.85
C PHE A 76 5.51 -0.25 -0.83
N LYS A 77 6.42 -1.13 -1.15
CA LYS A 77 7.85 -0.80 -1.21
C LYS A 77 8.22 -0.06 -2.48
N SER A 78 7.39 -0.14 -3.52
CA SER A 78 7.69 0.52 -4.79
C SER A 78 6.42 0.91 -5.53
N LEU A 79 6.56 1.86 -6.43
CA LEU A 79 5.46 2.30 -7.27
C LEU A 79 4.98 1.16 -8.17
N ASP A 80 5.90 0.36 -8.69
CA ASP A 80 5.52 -0.76 -9.55
C ASP A 80 4.65 -1.77 -8.83
N LYS A 81 4.94 -2.03 -7.55
CA LYS A 81 4.12 -2.95 -6.79
C LYS A 81 2.72 -2.39 -6.54
N ALA A 82 2.62 -1.10 -6.28
CA ALA A 82 1.32 -0.46 -6.10
C ALA A 82 0.49 -0.54 -7.38
N LYS A 83 1.10 -0.26 -8.52
CA LYS A 83 0.41 -0.33 -9.80
C LYS A 83 -0.03 -1.74 -10.13
N ALA A 84 0.81 -2.73 -9.85
CA ALA A 84 0.48 -4.12 -10.10
C ALA A 84 -0.70 -4.57 -9.23
N PHE A 85 -0.74 -4.10 -7.99
CA PHE A 85 -1.83 -4.41 -7.09
C PHE A 85 -3.17 -3.90 -7.63
N ILE A 86 -3.20 -2.64 -8.09
CA ILE A 86 -4.41 -2.05 -8.64
C ILE A 86 -4.88 -2.82 -9.87
N ALA A 87 -3.96 -3.31 -10.66
CA ALA A 87 -4.30 -4.01 -11.89
C ALA A 87 -4.60 -5.50 -11.68
N SER A 88 -4.48 -6.00 -10.45
CA SER A 88 -4.59 -7.43 -10.23
C SER A 88 -6.03 -7.92 -10.36
N PRO A 89 -6.24 -9.05 -11.00
CA PRO A 89 -7.59 -9.63 -11.07
C PRO A 89 -8.08 -10.08 -9.71
N GLU A 90 -7.17 -10.41 -8.81
CA GLU A 90 -7.54 -10.80 -7.45
C GLU A 90 -8.20 -9.65 -6.71
N LEU A 91 -7.69 -8.43 -6.87
CA LEU A 91 -8.29 -7.27 -6.22
C LEU A 91 -9.68 -7.00 -6.79
N LYS A 92 -9.82 -7.08 -8.11
CA LYS A 92 -11.11 -6.83 -8.72
C LYS A 92 -12.15 -7.85 -8.22
N ALA A 93 -11.78 -9.12 -8.19
CA ALA A 93 -12.69 -10.16 -7.71
C ALA A 93 -13.04 -9.93 -6.23
N ALA A 94 -12.07 -9.51 -5.43
CA ALA A 94 -12.32 -9.26 -4.01
C ALA A 94 -13.27 -8.09 -3.81
N MET A 95 -13.15 -7.03 -4.59
CA MET A 95 -14.06 -5.89 -4.49
C MET A 95 -15.47 -6.27 -4.89
N ASP A 96 -15.62 -7.07 -5.95
CA ASP A 96 -16.94 -7.52 -6.37
C ASP A 96 -17.59 -8.37 -5.28
N LYS A 97 -16.82 -9.25 -4.67
CA LYS A 97 -17.32 -10.12 -3.62
C LYS A 97 -17.67 -9.33 -2.36
N ALA A 98 -16.93 -8.27 -2.08
CA ALA A 98 -17.10 -7.48 -0.86
C ALA A 98 -18.27 -6.50 -0.93
N GLY A 99 -18.94 -6.39 -2.07
CA GLY A 99 -20.08 -5.50 -2.19
C GLY A 99 -19.70 -4.05 -2.43
N VAL A 100 -18.62 -3.79 -3.15
CA VAL A 100 -18.27 -2.44 -3.57
C VAL A 100 -19.26 -2.04 -4.65
N LYS A 101 -19.99 -0.97 -4.41
CA LYS A 101 -21.08 -0.59 -5.32
C LYS A 101 -20.81 0.62 -6.18
N SER A 102 -19.77 1.37 -5.90
CA SER A 102 -19.42 2.52 -6.74
C SER A 102 -18.06 2.27 -7.37
N ALA A 103 -17.79 2.96 -8.47
CA ALA A 103 -16.49 2.89 -9.09
C ALA A 103 -15.47 3.47 -8.10
N PRO A 104 -14.40 2.76 -7.77
CA PRO A 104 -13.45 3.26 -6.79
C PRO A 104 -12.69 4.48 -7.31
N GLN A 105 -12.44 5.42 -6.41
CA GLN A 105 -11.51 6.49 -6.67
C GLN A 105 -10.17 5.99 -6.18
N VAL A 106 -9.15 6.07 -7.03
CA VAL A 106 -7.84 5.51 -6.73
C VAL A 106 -6.77 6.53 -7.02
N TRP A 107 -5.84 6.72 -6.08
CA TRP A 107 -4.69 7.57 -6.32
C TRP A 107 -3.50 7.06 -5.52
N ILE A 108 -2.31 7.35 -6.01
CA ILE A 108 -1.07 6.89 -5.40
C ILE A 108 -0.24 8.10 -5.02
N THR A 109 0.34 8.05 -3.83
CA THR A 109 1.24 9.11 -3.37
C THR A 109 2.62 8.54 -3.11
N THR A 110 3.62 9.37 -3.32
CA THR A 110 4.99 9.05 -2.94
C THR A 110 5.46 10.18 -2.03
N PRO A 111 6.49 9.95 -1.22
CA PRO A 111 6.95 11.00 -0.31
C PRO A 111 7.35 12.26 -1.09
N ALA A 112 6.89 13.40 -0.59
CA ALA A 112 7.27 14.67 -1.21
C ALA A 112 8.64 15.12 -0.67
N PRO A 113 9.45 15.76 -1.49
CA PRO A 113 10.73 16.27 -1.00
C PRO A 113 10.46 17.42 -0.04
N LYS A 114 11.39 17.64 0.91
CA LYS A 114 11.29 18.74 1.88
C LYS A 114 11.69 20.07 1.26
#